data_64eabefcc6303c48c360bc5e2dcfe432
#
_entry.id   64eabefcc6303c48c360bc5e2dcfe432
#
_cell.length_a   1.000
_cell.length_b   1.000
_cell.length_c   1.000
_cell.angle_alpha   90.00
_cell.angle_beta   90.00
_cell.angle_gamma   90.00
#
_symmetry.space_group_name_H-M   'P 1'
#
loop_
_entity.id
_entity.type
_entity.pdbx_description
1 polymer ?
#
loop_
_entity_poly.entity_id
_entity_poly.type
_entity_poly.pdbx_seq_one_letter_code
_entity_poly.pdbx_strand_id
1 'polypeptide(L)'
;YGETTVNYNRDVEIFPVLQAMFEKIMGDCPYKSPTDMGVNMAGNCIVDDDVCCEASRQEIIRRYYKSCGALLTGTGTEEEVRKIELLLKQAHASLEDRKVVSASLQKEQETGGPAAALELPDGRIIYGKTSDLLGASSALILNTLKELAGIDHKHHVISPEAIHPIQ
;
A
#
# COMPACT_ATOMS: atom_id res chain seq x y z
N TYR A 1 6.58 16.10 -23.34
CA TYR A 1 5.96 17.27 -22.73
C TYR A 1 6.87 18.48 -22.64
N GLY A 2 8.16 18.31 -22.45
CA GLY A 2 9.04 19.41 -22.10
C GLY A 2 8.89 19.90 -20.66
N GLU A 3 8.00 19.29 -19.87
CA GLU A 3 7.84 19.55 -18.46
C GLU A 3 8.80 18.70 -17.65
N THR A 4 9.17 19.21 -16.50
CA THR A 4 9.91 18.47 -15.50
C THR A 4 8.98 17.42 -14.89
N THR A 5 9.31 16.14 -15.07
CA THR A 5 8.54 15.04 -14.50
C THR A 5 9.30 14.40 -13.35
N VAL A 6 8.62 14.18 -12.25
CA VAL A 6 9.15 13.43 -11.13
C VAL A 6 9.04 11.94 -11.44
N ASN A 7 10.19 11.25 -11.54
CA ASN A 7 10.22 9.80 -11.69
C ASN A 7 10.31 9.14 -10.33
N TYR A 8 9.18 8.98 -9.67
CA TYR A 8 9.10 8.44 -8.33
C TYR A 8 9.76 7.06 -8.16
N ASN A 9 9.73 6.21 -9.18
CA ASN A 9 10.40 4.92 -9.14
C ASN A 9 11.91 5.07 -8.96
N ARG A 10 12.49 6.03 -9.64
CA ARG A 10 13.91 6.34 -9.61
C ARG A 10 14.30 7.09 -8.35
N ASP A 11 13.44 8.02 -7.93
CA ASP A 11 13.67 8.84 -6.75
C ASP A 11 13.75 8.01 -5.48
N VAL A 12 12.86 7.03 -5.33
CA VAL A 12 12.87 6.08 -4.19
C VAL A 12 14.16 5.25 -4.14
N GLU A 13 14.73 4.89 -5.30
CA GLU A 13 15.96 4.10 -5.36
C GLU A 13 17.22 4.94 -5.12
N ILE A 14 17.22 6.18 -5.57
CA ILE A 14 18.39 7.06 -5.53
C ILE A 14 18.46 7.84 -4.21
N PHE A 15 17.32 8.17 -3.62
CA PHE A 15 17.23 9.03 -2.44
C PHE A 15 18.16 8.60 -1.29
N PRO A 16 18.24 7.31 -0.86
CA PRO A 16 19.12 6.93 0.24
C PRO A 16 20.60 7.18 -0.04
N VAL A 17 21.01 7.06 -1.30
CA VAL A 17 22.40 7.33 -1.71
C VAL A 17 22.68 8.83 -1.67
N LEU A 18 21.78 9.65 -2.21
CA LEU A 18 21.91 11.11 -2.19
C LEU A 18 21.84 11.63 -0.75
N GLN A 19 20.95 11.12 0.09
CA GLN A 19 20.87 11.47 1.50
C GLN A 19 22.23 11.26 2.19
N ALA A 20 22.80 10.07 2.07
CA ALA A 20 24.10 9.77 2.66
C ALA A 20 25.24 10.67 2.12
N MET A 21 25.18 11.05 0.85
CA MET A 21 26.13 11.98 0.25
C MET A 21 25.97 13.40 0.82
N PHE A 22 24.77 13.92 0.91
CA PHE A 22 24.49 15.23 1.49
C PHE A 22 24.90 15.32 2.95
N GLU A 23 24.52 14.32 3.75
CA GLU A 23 24.92 14.21 5.17
C GLU A 23 26.44 14.24 5.33
N LYS A 24 27.16 13.51 4.46
CA LYS A 24 28.62 13.47 4.51
C LYS A 24 29.30 14.77 4.09
N ILE A 25 28.75 15.50 3.11
CA ILE A 25 29.34 16.69 2.55
C ILE A 25 28.92 17.96 3.31
N MET A 26 27.63 18.04 3.66
CA MET A 26 27.01 19.24 4.23
C MET A 26 26.67 19.12 5.71
N GLY A 27 26.75 17.90 6.28
CA GLY A 27 26.37 17.62 7.64
C GLY A 27 24.89 17.32 7.84
N ASP A 28 24.05 17.58 6.83
CA ASP A 28 22.62 17.34 6.83
C ASP A 28 22.12 17.17 5.39
N CYS A 29 20.97 16.47 5.23
CA CYS A 29 20.32 16.35 3.95
C CYS A 29 19.20 17.40 3.81
N PRO A 30 19.19 18.19 2.73
CA PRO A 30 18.14 19.20 2.51
C PRO A 30 16.77 18.59 2.18
N TYR A 31 16.72 17.31 1.87
CA TYR A 31 15.50 16.59 1.50
C TYR A 31 15.14 15.54 2.54
N LYS A 32 13.86 15.46 2.91
CA LYS A 32 13.36 14.55 3.96
C LYS A 32 12.79 13.23 3.42
N SER A 33 12.46 13.19 2.12
CA SER A 33 11.90 12.00 1.49
C SER A 33 12.21 11.97 -0.01
N PRO A 34 12.04 10.81 -0.68
CA PRO A 34 12.14 10.72 -2.14
C PRO A 34 11.19 11.68 -2.86
N THR A 35 9.99 11.85 -2.35
CA THR A 35 8.98 12.76 -2.91
C THR A 35 9.42 14.21 -2.75
N ASP A 36 9.89 14.59 -1.56
CA ASP A 36 10.44 15.91 -1.29
C ASP A 36 11.60 16.23 -2.22
N MET A 37 12.57 15.32 -2.34
CA MET A 37 13.70 15.47 -3.27
C MET A 37 13.22 15.67 -4.71
N GLY A 38 12.36 14.79 -5.21
CA GLY A 38 11.91 14.83 -6.61
C GLY A 38 11.13 16.10 -6.93
N VAL A 39 10.24 16.52 -6.05
CA VAL A 39 9.40 17.73 -6.25
C VAL A 39 10.22 19.01 -6.10
N ASN A 40 11.05 19.11 -5.08
CA ASN A 40 11.84 20.33 -4.84
C ASN A 40 12.98 20.49 -5.83
N MET A 41 13.62 19.42 -6.28
CA MET A 41 14.60 19.49 -7.38
C MET A 41 13.95 19.93 -8.70
N ALA A 42 12.67 19.67 -8.90
CA ALA A 42 11.91 20.14 -10.05
C ALA A 42 11.44 21.61 -9.93
N GLY A 43 11.75 22.29 -8.83
CA GLY A 43 11.39 23.68 -8.59
C GLY A 43 9.99 23.90 -8.04
N ASN A 44 9.31 22.85 -7.58
CA ASN A 44 8.03 22.94 -6.88
C ASN A 44 8.28 22.95 -5.36
N CYS A 45 7.32 23.49 -4.61
CA CYS A 45 7.40 23.50 -3.15
C CYS A 45 6.52 22.41 -2.54
N ILE A 46 7.10 21.65 -1.61
CA ILE A 46 6.33 20.81 -0.70
C ILE A 46 6.01 21.65 0.53
N VAL A 47 4.74 21.62 0.95
CA VAL A 47 4.22 22.39 2.08
C VAL A 47 4.16 21.52 3.34
N ASP A 48 4.03 20.21 3.18
CA ASP A 48 3.89 19.25 4.28
C ASP A 48 4.82 18.05 4.06
N ASP A 49 5.98 18.12 4.69
CA ASP A 49 7.00 17.06 4.61
C ASP A 49 6.55 15.76 5.27
N ASP A 50 5.77 15.83 6.34
CA ASP A 50 5.35 14.64 7.09
C ASP A 50 4.37 13.80 6.27
N VAL A 51 3.42 14.44 5.59
CA VAL A 51 2.52 13.78 4.65
C VAL A 51 3.29 13.15 3.48
N CYS A 52 4.30 13.84 2.96
CA CYS A 52 5.13 13.31 1.87
C CYS A 52 5.98 12.11 2.32
N CYS A 53 6.54 12.16 3.51
CA CYS A 53 7.28 11.04 4.11
C CYS A 53 6.38 9.83 4.31
N GLU A 54 5.18 10.03 4.83
CA GLU A 54 4.20 8.96 5.01
C GLU A 54 3.75 8.36 3.66
N ALA A 55 3.45 9.19 2.68
CA ALA A 55 3.12 8.75 1.32
C ALA A 55 4.25 7.90 0.70
N SER A 56 5.51 8.29 0.92
CA SER A 56 6.68 7.55 0.47
C SER A 56 6.77 6.17 1.13
N ARG A 57 6.58 6.09 2.45
CA ARG A 57 6.56 4.81 3.19
C ARG A 57 5.47 3.88 2.68
N GLN A 58 4.24 4.40 2.53
CA GLN A 58 3.11 3.64 2.02
C GLN A 58 3.35 3.12 0.59
N GLU A 59 4.00 3.91 -0.27
CA GLU A 59 4.35 3.46 -1.62
C GLU A 59 5.40 2.36 -1.62
N ILE A 60 6.41 2.42 -0.76
CA ILE A 60 7.42 1.37 -0.63
C ILE A 60 6.76 0.07 -0.16
N ILE A 61 5.86 0.12 0.83
CA ILE A 61 5.09 -1.04 1.31
C ILE A 61 4.25 -1.63 0.17
N ARG A 62 3.56 -0.80 -0.60
CA ARG A 62 2.77 -1.24 -1.76
C ARG A 62 3.64 -1.97 -2.79
N ARG A 63 4.84 -1.46 -3.07
CA ARG A 63 5.80 -2.10 -3.99
C ARG A 63 6.28 -3.43 -3.47
N TYR A 64 6.52 -3.56 -2.17
CA TYR A 64 6.89 -4.82 -1.56
C TYR A 64 5.85 -5.91 -1.85
N TYR A 65 4.58 -5.64 -1.55
CA TYR A 65 3.50 -6.58 -1.83
C TYR A 65 3.35 -6.90 -3.32
N LYS A 66 3.53 -5.90 -4.18
CA LYS A 66 3.52 -6.11 -5.63
C LYS A 66 4.64 -7.05 -6.08
N SER A 67 5.86 -6.86 -5.56
CA SER A 67 7.01 -7.71 -5.89
C SER A 67 6.83 -9.14 -5.38
N CYS A 68 6.31 -9.30 -4.16
CA CYS A 68 5.97 -10.62 -3.61
C CYS A 68 4.90 -11.32 -4.46
N GLY A 69 3.85 -10.61 -4.86
CA GLY A 69 2.81 -11.15 -5.74
C GLY A 69 3.35 -11.55 -7.12
N ALA A 70 4.24 -10.74 -7.70
CA ALA A 70 4.90 -11.07 -8.96
C ALA A 70 5.79 -12.31 -8.84
N LEU A 71 6.53 -12.44 -7.73
CA LEU A 71 7.34 -13.63 -7.45
C LEU A 71 6.46 -14.90 -7.34
N LEU A 72 5.36 -14.82 -6.59
CA LEU A 72 4.42 -15.95 -6.44
C LEU A 72 3.76 -16.38 -7.75
N THR A 73 3.52 -15.44 -8.66
CA THR A 73 2.94 -15.73 -9.99
C THR A 73 4.00 -16.09 -11.05
N GLY A 74 5.28 -16.12 -10.68
CA GLY A 74 6.38 -16.45 -11.60
C GLY A 74 6.71 -15.33 -12.60
N THR A 75 6.22 -14.10 -12.39
CA THR A 75 6.48 -12.94 -13.25
C THR A 75 7.51 -11.98 -12.68
N GLY A 76 7.97 -12.19 -11.44
CA GLY A 76 8.98 -11.41 -10.75
C GLY A 76 10.15 -12.28 -10.28
N THR A 77 11.15 -11.66 -9.67
CA THR A 77 12.36 -12.30 -9.18
C THR A 77 12.57 -12.06 -7.67
N GLU A 78 13.32 -12.96 -7.02
CA GLU A 78 13.72 -12.76 -5.63
C GLU A 78 14.59 -11.50 -5.45
N GLU A 79 15.37 -11.15 -6.48
CA GLU A 79 16.23 -9.96 -6.44
C GLU A 79 15.40 -8.68 -6.33
N GLU A 80 14.28 -8.60 -7.05
CA GLU A 80 13.34 -7.47 -6.97
C GLU A 80 12.73 -7.35 -5.57
N VAL A 81 12.36 -8.47 -4.94
CA VAL A 81 11.84 -8.48 -3.57
C VAL A 81 12.89 -7.98 -2.60
N ARG A 82 14.12 -8.52 -2.66
CA ARG A 82 15.24 -8.11 -1.79
C ARG A 82 15.59 -6.63 -1.94
N LYS A 83 15.52 -6.10 -3.15
CA LYS A 83 15.74 -4.67 -3.42
C LYS A 83 14.73 -3.80 -2.67
N ILE A 84 13.45 -4.17 -2.70
CA ILE A 84 12.41 -3.42 -1.99
C ILE A 84 12.54 -3.61 -0.46
N GLU A 85 12.96 -4.78 0.04
CA GLU A 85 13.25 -4.98 1.46
C GLU A 85 14.36 -4.06 1.97
N LEU A 86 15.38 -3.80 1.15
CA LEU A 86 16.43 -2.82 1.50
C LEU A 86 15.85 -1.40 1.58
N LEU A 87 14.96 -1.03 0.64
CA LEU A 87 14.29 0.26 0.68
C LEU A 87 13.38 0.41 1.91
N LEU A 88 12.65 -0.63 2.32
CA LEU A 88 11.87 -0.63 3.57
C LEU A 88 12.76 -0.33 4.77
N LYS A 89 13.91 -1.00 4.89
CA LYS A 89 14.85 -0.77 5.99
C LYS A 89 15.41 0.64 5.97
N GLN A 90 15.79 1.17 4.80
CA GLN A 90 16.33 2.52 4.65
C GLN A 90 15.30 3.60 4.95
N ALA A 91 14.03 3.37 4.60
CA ALA A 91 12.92 4.26 4.90
C ALA A 91 12.39 4.13 6.33
N HIS A 92 12.98 3.24 7.15
CA HIS A 92 12.47 2.88 8.47
C HIS A 92 10.96 2.55 8.45
N ALA A 93 10.52 1.87 7.37
CA ALA A 93 9.14 1.48 7.16
C ALA A 93 8.93 0.01 7.54
N SER A 94 7.81 -0.26 8.16
CA SER A 94 7.34 -1.59 8.55
C SER A 94 6.05 -1.90 7.79
N LEU A 95 5.74 -3.16 7.58
CA LEU A 95 4.49 -3.56 6.93
C LEU A 95 3.27 -3.19 7.76
N GLU A 96 3.42 -3.16 9.09
CA GLU A 96 2.40 -2.75 10.06
C GLU A 96 2.05 -1.27 9.99
N ASP A 97 2.91 -0.43 9.40
CA ASP A 97 2.61 0.99 9.16
C ASP A 97 1.41 1.15 8.21
N ARG A 98 1.06 0.10 7.47
CA ARG A 98 -0.17 0.06 6.68
C ARG A 98 -1.30 -0.55 7.50
N LYS A 99 -2.18 0.27 8.02
CA LYS A 99 -3.29 -0.11 8.92
C LYS A 99 -4.11 -1.31 8.43
N VAL A 100 -4.38 -1.38 7.12
CA VAL A 100 -5.16 -2.49 6.53
C VAL A 100 -4.44 -3.84 6.62
N VAL A 101 -3.10 -3.87 6.74
CA VAL A 101 -2.33 -5.11 6.91
C VAL A 101 -2.63 -5.73 8.27
N SER A 102 -2.40 -4.98 9.34
CA SER A 102 -2.71 -5.44 10.70
C SER A 102 -4.18 -5.81 10.87
N ALA A 103 -5.08 -5.00 10.29
CA ALA A 103 -6.52 -5.21 10.33
C ALA A 103 -6.93 -6.51 9.61
N SER A 104 -6.38 -6.80 8.42
CA SER A 104 -6.67 -8.03 7.69
C SER A 104 -6.11 -9.26 8.38
N LEU A 105 -4.88 -9.20 8.90
CA LEU A 105 -4.26 -10.31 9.66
C LEU A 105 -5.02 -10.62 10.94
N GLN A 106 -5.47 -9.61 11.68
CA GLN A 106 -6.31 -9.82 12.86
C GLN A 106 -7.62 -10.51 12.48
N LYS A 107 -8.25 -10.06 11.38
CA LYS A 107 -9.50 -10.66 10.90
C LYS A 107 -9.32 -12.11 10.44
N GLU A 108 -8.21 -12.42 9.80
CA GLU A 108 -7.84 -13.79 9.44
C GLU A 108 -7.70 -14.68 10.68
N GLN A 109 -7.03 -14.21 11.73
CA GLN A 109 -6.91 -14.94 13.00
C GLN A 109 -8.25 -15.18 13.67
N GLU A 110 -9.15 -14.18 13.67
CA GLU A 110 -10.49 -14.29 14.25
C GLU A 110 -11.38 -15.30 13.51
N THR A 111 -11.21 -15.42 12.19
CA THR A 111 -12.13 -16.22 11.35
C THR A 111 -11.54 -17.55 10.91
N GLY A 112 -10.24 -17.77 11.12
CA GLY A 112 -9.53 -18.99 10.73
C GLY A 112 -9.37 -19.19 9.22
N GLY A 113 -9.58 -18.14 8.41
CA GLY A 113 -9.46 -18.20 6.96
C GLY A 113 -9.08 -16.85 6.36
N PRO A 114 -8.67 -16.81 5.08
CA PRO A 114 -8.21 -15.59 4.44
C PRO A 114 -9.16 -14.42 4.61
N ALA A 115 -8.62 -13.26 4.96
CA ALA A 115 -9.36 -12.02 5.13
C ALA A 115 -8.71 -10.88 4.33
N ALA A 116 -9.50 -9.86 4.06
CA ALA A 116 -9.04 -8.64 3.39
C ALA A 116 -9.60 -7.42 4.11
N ALA A 117 -8.91 -6.29 4.02
CA ALA A 117 -9.33 -5.04 4.62
C ALA A 117 -9.12 -3.87 3.65
N LEU A 118 -9.96 -2.84 3.77
CA LEU A 118 -9.90 -1.61 2.99
C LEU A 118 -10.15 -0.43 3.94
N GLU A 119 -9.34 0.61 3.83
CA GLU A 119 -9.53 1.87 4.54
C GLU A 119 -10.27 2.85 3.62
N LEU A 120 -11.38 3.40 4.11
CA LEU A 120 -12.14 4.46 3.45
C LEU A 120 -11.45 5.82 3.66
N PRO A 121 -11.77 6.85 2.83
CA PRO A 121 -11.19 8.18 2.98
C PRO A 121 -11.44 8.84 4.35
N ASP A 122 -12.46 8.42 5.08
CA ASP A 122 -12.78 8.88 6.43
C ASP A 122 -12.06 8.10 7.54
N GLY A 123 -11.17 7.16 7.16
CA GLY A 123 -10.37 6.34 8.09
C GLY A 123 -11.07 5.09 8.62
N ARG A 124 -12.32 4.83 8.26
CA ARG A 124 -13.02 3.58 8.62
C ARG A 124 -12.44 2.40 7.87
N ILE A 125 -12.29 1.27 8.57
CA ILE A 125 -11.78 0.03 7.97
C ILE A 125 -12.94 -0.93 7.74
N ILE A 126 -13.08 -1.37 6.49
CA ILE A 126 -14.05 -2.37 6.07
C ILE A 126 -13.32 -3.70 5.89
N TYR A 127 -13.98 -4.80 6.24
CA TYR A 127 -13.42 -6.15 6.17
C TYR A 127 -14.20 -7.04 5.21
N GLY A 128 -13.46 -7.96 4.60
CA GLY A 128 -14.00 -9.11 3.91
C GLY A 128 -13.35 -10.38 4.43
N LYS A 129 -14.12 -11.43 4.65
CA LYS A 129 -13.62 -12.75 5.02
C LYS A 129 -14.05 -13.77 3.98
N THR A 130 -13.26 -14.82 3.81
CA THR A 130 -13.66 -15.97 3.01
C THR A 130 -14.83 -16.69 3.66
N SER A 131 -15.79 -17.09 2.86
CA SER A 131 -16.96 -17.88 3.23
C SER A 131 -17.19 -18.94 2.15
N ASP A 132 -18.16 -19.80 2.37
CA ASP A 132 -18.56 -20.83 1.39
C ASP A 132 -19.05 -20.23 0.07
N LEU A 133 -19.49 -18.96 0.09
CA LEU A 133 -20.05 -18.28 -1.09
C LEU A 133 -19.02 -17.37 -1.80
N LEU A 134 -18.14 -16.72 -1.05
CA LEU A 134 -17.29 -15.66 -1.57
C LEU A 134 -15.89 -15.71 -0.97
N GLY A 135 -14.87 -15.48 -1.80
CA GLY A 135 -13.53 -15.19 -1.33
C GLY A 135 -13.45 -13.81 -0.63
N ALA A 136 -12.43 -13.63 0.21
CA ALA A 136 -12.24 -12.44 1.04
C ALA A 136 -12.31 -11.12 0.26
N SER A 137 -11.68 -11.05 -0.92
CA SER A 137 -11.66 -9.83 -1.73
C SER A 137 -13.04 -9.46 -2.29
N SER A 138 -13.80 -10.46 -2.76
CA SER A 138 -15.17 -10.24 -3.25
C SER A 138 -16.11 -9.83 -2.12
N ALA A 139 -15.99 -10.48 -0.95
CA ALA A 139 -16.73 -10.10 0.24
C ALA A 139 -16.39 -8.67 0.69
N LEU A 140 -15.12 -8.26 0.64
CA LEU A 140 -14.66 -6.92 0.95
C LEU A 140 -15.32 -5.87 0.03
N ILE A 141 -15.31 -6.10 -1.28
CA ILE A 141 -15.91 -5.17 -2.26
C ILE A 141 -17.40 -5.01 -1.96
N LEU A 142 -18.14 -6.11 -1.76
CA LEU A 142 -19.57 -6.05 -1.47
C LEU A 142 -19.87 -5.33 -0.14
N ASN A 143 -19.10 -5.60 0.91
CA ASN A 143 -19.24 -4.92 2.19
C ASN A 143 -18.94 -3.42 2.07
N THR A 144 -17.93 -3.05 1.29
CA THR A 144 -17.60 -1.65 1.01
C THR A 144 -18.74 -0.95 0.26
N LEU A 145 -19.30 -1.59 -0.76
CA LEU A 145 -20.43 -1.03 -1.49
C LEU A 145 -21.68 -0.85 -0.60
N LYS A 146 -21.96 -1.83 0.27
CA LYS A 146 -23.04 -1.70 1.26
C LYS A 146 -22.83 -0.50 2.18
N GLU A 147 -21.64 -0.39 2.74
CA GLU A 147 -21.27 0.70 3.65
C GLU A 147 -21.45 2.07 2.98
N LEU A 148 -20.94 2.23 1.77
CA LEU A 148 -21.04 3.46 1.00
C LEU A 148 -22.50 3.80 0.57
N ALA A 149 -23.31 2.77 0.36
CA ALA A 149 -24.72 2.92 0.00
C ALA A 149 -25.66 3.02 1.22
N GLY A 150 -25.15 2.93 2.44
CA GLY A 150 -25.97 2.91 3.66
C GLY A 150 -26.87 1.69 3.77
N ILE A 151 -26.48 0.56 3.18
CA ILE A 151 -27.24 -0.70 3.21
C ILE A 151 -26.81 -1.50 4.44
N ASP A 152 -27.77 -1.94 5.26
CA ASP A 152 -27.50 -2.79 6.41
C ASP A 152 -26.79 -4.08 5.97
N HIS A 153 -25.72 -4.46 6.71
CA HIS A 153 -24.95 -5.68 6.45
C HIS A 153 -25.77 -6.96 6.46
N LYS A 154 -26.91 -6.97 7.16
CA LYS A 154 -27.86 -8.09 7.20
C LYS A 154 -28.57 -8.34 5.87
N HIS A 155 -28.66 -7.33 5.00
CA HIS A 155 -29.29 -7.51 3.70
C HIS A 155 -28.33 -8.26 2.76
N HIS A 156 -28.81 -9.36 2.20
CA HIS A 156 -28.09 -10.09 1.17
C HIS A 156 -28.31 -9.39 -0.18
N VAL A 157 -27.25 -8.88 -0.78
CA VAL A 157 -27.31 -8.21 -2.11
C VAL A 157 -27.13 -9.19 -3.28
N ILE A 158 -26.67 -10.40 -2.98
CA ILE A 158 -26.59 -11.51 -3.94
C ILE A 158 -27.35 -12.68 -3.34
N SER A 159 -28.32 -13.22 -4.06
CA SER A 159 -29.07 -14.36 -3.58
C SER A 159 -28.23 -15.66 -3.66
N PRO A 160 -28.40 -16.60 -2.72
CA PRO A 160 -27.73 -17.90 -2.80
C PRO A 160 -28.04 -18.64 -4.11
N GLU A 161 -29.25 -18.49 -4.64
CA GLU A 161 -29.67 -19.13 -5.90
C GLU A 161 -28.90 -18.60 -7.11
N ALA A 162 -28.46 -17.34 -7.07
CA ALA A 162 -27.63 -16.74 -8.14
C ALA A 162 -26.19 -17.27 -8.11
N ILE A 163 -25.70 -17.70 -6.94
CA ILE A 163 -24.32 -18.17 -6.77
C ILE A 163 -24.20 -19.68 -6.97
N HIS A 164 -25.21 -20.45 -6.59
CA HIS A 164 -25.20 -21.91 -6.65
C HIS A 164 -24.75 -22.52 -7.98
N PRO A 165 -25.09 -21.94 -9.16
CA PRO A 165 -24.61 -22.47 -10.44
C PRO A 165 -23.12 -22.23 -10.74
N ILE A 166 -22.44 -21.40 -9.92
CA ILE A 166 -21.06 -20.95 -10.14
C ILE A 166 -20.09 -21.66 -9.19
N GLN A 167 -20.62 -22.33 -8.17
CA GLN A 167 -19.88 -23.22 -7.27
C GLN A 167 -19.69 -24.60 -7.87
#